data_34170c5d82f9e7c775005c8d3d6a2944
#
_entry.id   34170c5d82f9e7c775005c8d3d6a2944
#
_cell.length_a   1.000
_cell.length_b   1.000
_cell.length_c   1.000
_cell.angle_alpha   90.00
_cell.angle_beta   90.00
_cell.angle_gamma   90.00
#
_symmetry.space_group_name_H-M   'P 1'
#
loop_
_entity.id
_entity.type
_entity.pdbx_description
1 polymer ?
#
loop_
_entity_poly.entity_id
_entity_poly.type
_entity_poly.pdbx_seq_one_letter_code
_entity_poly.pdbx_strand_id
1 'polypeptide(L)'
;MKYICTQDLYLEKYDDEGFHIENQYVRIPKDSIWEEDKESHKFIGGKDSIHLDRVWKSKKAKTHQWIEIDKGTLLAYFKPLN
;
A
#
# COMPACT_ATOMS: atom_id res chain seq x y z
N MET A 1 -1.28 -11.00 -6.87
CA MET A 1 -2.37 -10.25 -7.54
C MET A 1 -2.03 -8.77 -7.54
N LYS A 2 -2.24 -8.11 -8.65
CA LYS A 2 -1.98 -6.68 -8.76
C LYS A 2 -3.29 -5.90 -8.64
N TYR A 3 -3.16 -4.68 -8.12
CA TYR A 3 -4.28 -3.76 -7.94
C TYR A 3 -3.91 -2.38 -8.47
N ILE A 4 -4.92 -1.64 -8.95
CA ILE A 4 -4.76 -0.25 -9.31
C ILE A 4 -5.57 0.62 -8.36
N CYS A 5 -4.96 1.70 -7.88
CA CYS A 5 -5.65 2.67 -7.02
C CYS A 5 -6.63 3.49 -7.86
N THR A 6 -7.89 3.55 -7.44
CA THR A 6 -8.95 4.19 -8.23
C THR A 6 -9.21 5.63 -7.85
N GLN A 7 -8.73 6.08 -6.70
CA GLN A 7 -8.85 7.46 -6.22
C GLN A 7 -7.74 7.74 -5.21
N ASP A 8 -7.41 9.01 -5.03
CA ASP A 8 -6.38 9.40 -4.08
C ASP A 8 -6.74 8.93 -2.67
N LEU A 9 -5.78 8.31 -2.00
CA LEU A 9 -5.92 7.78 -0.66
C LEU A 9 -4.81 8.35 0.23
N TYR A 10 -5.17 8.79 1.43
CA TYR A 10 -4.21 9.29 2.41
C TYR A 10 -4.17 8.34 3.59
N LEU A 11 -2.98 7.82 3.89
CA LEU A 11 -2.75 6.90 4.99
C LEU A 11 -1.81 7.52 6.01
N GLU A 12 -2.01 7.17 7.27
CA GLU A 12 -1.06 7.54 8.31
C GLU A 12 0.29 6.91 8.03
N LYS A 13 1.36 7.67 8.26
CA LYS A 13 2.71 7.20 8.00
C LYS A 13 3.22 6.36 9.17
N TYR A 14 3.92 5.28 8.85
CA TYR A 14 4.58 4.40 9.81
C TYR A 14 6.06 4.34 9.50
N ASP A 15 6.88 4.16 10.53
CA ASP A 15 8.31 3.96 10.34
C ASP A 15 8.63 2.52 9.93
N ASP A 16 9.91 2.21 9.72
CA ASP A 16 10.34 0.89 9.27
C ASP A 16 10.09 -0.22 10.30
N GLU A 17 9.82 0.14 11.54
CA GLU A 17 9.51 -0.79 12.62
C GLU A 17 8.00 -0.97 12.83
N GLY A 18 7.18 -0.26 12.05
CA GLY A 18 5.73 -0.33 12.13
C GLY A 18 5.09 0.59 13.14
N PHE A 19 5.83 1.55 13.69
CA PHE A 19 5.27 2.53 14.62
C PHE A 19 4.70 3.74 13.88
N HIS A 20 3.54 4.19 14.35
CA HIS A 20 2.84 5.33 13.80
C HIS A 20 3.61 6.64 14.03
N ILE A 21 3.75 7.42 12.97
CA ILE A 21 4.38 8.75 13.05
C ILE A 21 3.28 9.79 13.07
N GLU A 22 3.18 10.54 14.17
CA GLU A 22 2.13 11.55 14.34
C GLU A 22 2.22 12.67 13.30
N ASN A 23 1.06 13.12 12.84
CA ASN A 23 0.90 14.25 11.92
C ASN A 23 1.59 14.08 10.57
N GLN A 24 1.92 12.85 10.19
CA GLN A 24 2.47 12.54 8.87
C GLN A 24 1.58 11.57 8.12
N TYR A 25 1.39 11.84 6.83
CA TYR A 25 0.53 11.03 5.96
C TYR A 25 1.26 10.70 4.67
N VAL A 26 0.94 9.53 4.13
CA VAL A 26 1.42 9.09 2.82
C VAL A 26 0.26 9.21 1.84
N ARG A 27 0.49 9.88 0.72
CA ARG A 27 -0.48 9.96 -0.35
C ARG A 27 -0.29 8.77 -1.28
N ILE A 28 -1.37 8.05 -1.51
CA ILE A 28 -1.43 6.97 -2.49
C ILE A 28 -2.17 7.54 -3.71
N PRO A 29 -1.47 7.85 -4.79
CA PRO A 29 -2.11 8.55 -5.91
C PRO A 29 -3.01 7.61 -6.72
N LYS A 30 -4.07 8.19 -7.26
CA LYS A 30 -4.92 7.53 -8.26
C LYS A 30 -4.03 7.01 -9.40
N ASP A 31 -4.37 5.84 -9.91
CA ASP A 31 -3.69 5.14 -11.01
C ASP A 31 -2.36 4.48 -10.61
N SER A 32 -1.95 4.55 -9.34
CA SER A 32 -0.80 3.81 -8.87
C SER A 32 -1.09 2.31 -8.83
N ILE A 33 -0.07 1.51 -9.13
CA ILE A 33 -0.19 0.05 -9.23
C ILE A 33 0.54 -0.59 -8.05
N TRP A 34 -0.11 -1.59 -7.45
CA TRP A 34 0.37 -2.27 -6.26
C TRP A 34 0.25 -3.78 -6.42
N GLU A 35 1.15 -4.51 -5.80
CA GLU A 35 1.15 -5.97 -5.82
C GLU A 35 1.01 -6.50 -4.40
N GLU A 36 0.05 -7.42 -4.20
CA GLU A 36 -0.12 -8.08 -2.91
C GLU A 36 1.02 -9.06 -2.68
N ASP A 37 1.69 -8.92 -1.55
CA ASP A 37 2.71 -9.83 -1.12
C ASP A 37 2.16 -10.73 -0.01
N LYS A 38 1.85 -11.98 -0.36
CA LYS A 38 1.27 -12.94 0.57
C LYS A 38 2.30 -13.61 1.46
N GLU A 39 3.57 -13.55 1.08
CA GLU A 39 4.65 -14.24 1.79
C GLU A 39 5.47 -13.32 2.69
N SER A 40 5.36 -12.01 2.51
CA SER A 40 6.13 -11.07 3.31
C SER A 40 5.58 -10.97 4.74
N HIS A 41 6.48 -10.63 5.66
CA HIS A 41 6.07 -10.30 7.02
C HIS A 41 5.35 -8.96 7.02
N LYS A 42 4.20 -8.91 7.67
CA LYS A 42 3.46 -7.67 7.85
C LYS A 42 4.13 -6.84 8.93
N PHE A 43 4.48 -5.62 8.60
CA PHE A 43 5.16 -4.71 9.55
C PHE A 43 4.22 -4.21 10.62
N ILE A 44 2.99 -3.87 10.25
CA ILE A 44 1.96 -3.40 11.17
C ILE A 44 1.18 -4.58 11.72
N GLY A 45 0.90 -5.54 10.87
CA GLY A 45 0.15 -6.74 11.23
C GLY A 45 -1.35 -6.53 11.26
N GLY A 46 -2.06 -7.53 11.77
CA GLY A 46 -3.50 -7.53 11.85
C GLY A 46 -4.13 -8.64 11.03
N LYS A 47 -5.24 -9.18 11.53
CA LYS A 47 -5.91 -10.34 10.96
C LYS A 47 -6.40 -10.11 9.53
N ASP A 48 -6.93 -8.92 9.26
CA ASP A 48 -7.50 -8.57 7.96
C ASP A 48 -6.62 -7.59 7.18
N SER A 49 -5.36 -7.45 7.59
CA SER A 49 -4.41 -6.55 6.95
C SER A 49 -3.83 -7.20 5.70
N ILE A 50 -3.68 -6.39 4.66
CA ILE A 50 -3.10 -6.79 3.39
C ILE A 50 -1.86 -5.93 3.15
N HIS A 51 -0.72 -6.57 2.87
CA HIS A 51 0.52 -5.89 2.54
C HIS A 51 0.61 -5.71 1.03
N LEU A 52 0.79 -4.47 0.59
CA LEU A 52 0.94 -4.13 -0.82
C LEU A 52 2.28 -3.43 -1.05
N ASP A 53 2.99 -3.88 -2.08
CA ASP A 53 4.22 -3.25 -2.55
C ASP A 53 3.96 -2.49 -3.85
N ARG A 54 4.51 -1.26 -3.93
CA ARG A 54 4.33 -0.41 -5.11
C ARG A 54 5.02 -0.99 -6.33
N VAL A 55 4.28 -1.09 -7.42
CA VAL A 55 4.83 -1.43 -8.74
C VAL A 55 5.04 -0.13 -9.51
N TRP A 56 6.30 0.19 -9.80
CA TRP A 56 6.65 1.40 -10.51
C TRP A 56 6.61 1.18 -12.02
N LYS A 57 6.06 2.15 -12.76
CA LYS A 57 6.00 2.09 -14.22
C LYS A 57 7.37 2.29 -14.86
N SER A 58 8.29 2.92 -14.15
CA SER A 58 9.64 3.19 -14.63
C SER A 58 10.65 2.33 -13.90
N LYS A 59 11.54 1.67 -14.66
CA LYS A 59 12.65 0.90 -14.09
C LYS A 59 13.68 1.78 -13.38
N LYS A 60 13.61 3.09 -13.56
CA LYS A 60 14.50 4.05 -12.92
C LYS A 60 14.05 4.43 -11.49
N ALA A 61 12.84 4.07 -11.11
CA ALA A 61 12.36 4.33 -9.75
C ALA A 61 13.08 3.37 -8.79
N LYS A 62 13.88 3.92 -7.90
CA LYS A 62 14.70 3.16 -6.96
C LYS A 62 14.10 3.10 -5.55
N THR A 63 12.97 3.74 -5.35
CA THR A 63 12.35 3.86 -4.03
C THR A 63 11.40 2.69 -3.79
N HIS A 64 11.62 1.97 -2.72
CA HIS A 64 10.68 0.96 -2.25
C HIS A 64 9.55 1.66 -1.50
N GLN A 65 8.31 1.34 -1.82
CA GLN A 65 7.14 1.85 -1.11
C GLN A 65 6.19 0.69 -0.83
N TRP A 66 5.72 0.61 0.41
CA TRP A 66 4.76 -0.40 0.81
C TRP A 66 3.66 0.22 1.66
N ILE A 67 2.49 -0.43 1.67
CA ILE A 67 1.37 -0.06 2.54
C ILE A 67 0.75 -1.33 3.11
N GLU A 68 0.12 -1.20 4.28
CA GLU A 68 -0.73 -2.26 4.83
C GLU A 68 -2.10 -1.66 5.11
N ILE A 69 -3.11 -2.25 4.49
CA ILE A 69 -4.49 -1.76 4.57
C ILE A 69 -5.43 -2.92 4.87
N ASP A 70 -6.61 -2.62 5.37
CA ASP A 70 -7.64 -3.63 5.57
C ASP A 70 -8.40 -3.91 4.27
N LYS A 71 -9.21 -4.98 4.28
CA LYS A 71 -9.98 -5.38 3.11
C LYS A 71 -11.01 -4.33 2.70
N GLY A 72 -11.59 -3.63 3.66
CA GLY A 72 -12.56 -2.57 3.37
C GLY A 72 -11.92 -1.42 2.59
N THR A 73 -10.74 -1.00 3.01
CA THR A 73 -9.97 0.04 2.31
C THR A 73 -9.57 -0.45 0.91
N LEU A 74 -9.13 -1.70 0.79
CA LEU A 74 -8.78 -2.28 -0.50
C LEU A 74 -9.96 -2.23 -1.47
N LEU A 75 -11.15 -2.65 -1.02
CA LEU A 75 -12.34 -2.66 -1.87
C LEU A 75 -12.81 -1.25 -2.24
N ALA A 76 -12.63 -0.27 -1.35
CA ALA A 76 -13.07 1.10 -1.57
C ALA A 76 -12.16 1.89 -2.51
N TYR A 77 -10.84 1.64 -2.48
CA TYR A 77 -9.85 2.48 -3.18
C TYR A 77 -9.06 1.76 -4.26
N PHE A 78 -9.22 0.44 -4.41
CA PHE A 78 -8.45 -0.35 -5.36
C PHE A 78 -9.34 -1.26 -6.18
N LYS A 79 -8.87 -1.59 -7.40
CA LYS A 79 -9.49 -2.61 -8.24
C LYS A 79 -8.44 -3.64 -8.64
N PRO A 80 -8.81 -4.93 -8.74
CA PRO A 80 -7.91 -5.93 -9.29
C PRO A 80 -7.48 -5.56 -10.71
N LEU A 81 -6.21 -5.77 -10.98
CA LEU A 81 -5.61 -5.51 -12.28
C LEU A 81 -5.20 -6.84 -12.89
N ASN A 82 -5.93 -7.27 -13.87
CA ASN A 82 -5.66 -8.55 -14.55
C ASN A 82 -4.99 -8.32 -15.89
#